data_cdb6f96d34a6efdc364b81ecbc0e5532
#
_entry.id   cdb6f96d34a6efdc364b81ecbc0e5532
#
_cell.length_a   1.000
_cell.length_b   1.000
_cell.length_c   1.000
_cell.angle_alpha   90.00
_cell.angle_beta   90.00
_cell.angle_gamma   90.00
#
_symmetry.space_group_name_H-M   'P 1'
#
loop_
_entity.id
_entity.type
_entity.pdbx_description
1 polymer ?
#
loop_
_entity_poly.entity_id
_entity_poly.type
_entity_poly.pdbx_seq_one_letter_code
_entity_poly.pdbx_strand_id
1 'polypeptide(L)'
;MEEAAKRARLAGQGLAGSSESLRNKALEAFKKHLVEKRALIEEANAQDKAEAEVAVKAGKLSSSLFKRLDVSGTKFDTLLKGIDEILSLPDPIGQVTYANKVAEGLDLYRLTCPIGVLLIIFEARPDAAVQIASLAMKSGNALLLKGGKEAQRSNAALVTAMSAALQDVGLPADCIQGVDTRTEVAELLKQDKYIDLVIPRGSNELVRSIKDASRIPVLGHADGICAVYVDSKADLEKAVKIVVDSKTQYCAACNSMETLLVHEAVCAPFLPKLAAALEGKDDVHYKADATCLPHLPAALSEPVQEDDFDTEFLCHTMAVKAVASVQEAVDHINSHSSGHTESIVTEDPMIAETFLSRIDSAGVYHNCSTRFADGFRYGFGAEVGISTNRIHARGPVGLEGLVIHKYRMYGAGHTVTGFSGATPEHAFVHAHVPGVARVDDIPQAKKARR
;
A
#
# COMPACT_ATOMS: atom_id res chain seq x y z
N MET A 1 18.76 -17.21 10.46
CA MET A 1 17.45 -16.62 10.03
C MET A 1 16.43 -17.67 9.52
N GLU A 2 16.87 -18.79 8.97
CA GLU A 2 15.95 -19.88 8.58
C GLU A 2 15.06 -20.33 9.73
N GLU A 3 15.62 -20.52 10.94
CA GLU A 3 14.84 -20.95 12.11
C GLU A 3 13.80 -19.91 12.55
N ALA A 4 14.10 -18.62 12.45
CA ALA A 4 13.12 -17.55 12.71
C ALA A 4 11.96 -17.60 11.69
N ALA A 5 12.27 -17.78 10.41
CA ALA A 5 11.26 -17.93 9.37
C ALA A 5 10.38 -19.19 9.57
N LYS A 6 10.97 -20.32 10.01
CA LYS A 6 10.22 -21.53 10.38
C LYS A 6 9.27 -21.30 11.55
N ARG A 7 9.74 -20.63 12.62
CA ARG A 7 8.89 -20.30 13.77
C ARG A 7 7.73 -19.39 13.36
N ALA A 8 8.00 -18.35 12.51
CA ALA A 8 6.94 -17.51 11.97
C ALA A 8 5.92 -18.30 11.16
N ARG A 9 6.38 -19.27 10.33
CA ARG A 9 5.49 -20.15 9.55
C ARG A 9 4.58 -20.98 10.46
N LEU A 10 5.12 -21.62 11.48
CA LEU A 10 4.36 -22.43 12.43
C LEU A 10 3.35 -21.58 13.22
N ALA A 11 3.77 -20.43 13.71
CA ALA A 11 2.90 -19.50 14.41
C ALA A 11 1.78 -18.97 13.49
N GLY A 12 2.11 -18.63 12.24
CA GLY A 12 1.16 -18.19 11.24
C GLY A 12 0.09 -19.22 10.88
N GLN A 13 0.42 -20.50 10.87
CA GLN A 13 -0.57 -21.56 10.66
C GLN A 13 -1.63 -21.58 11.77
N GLY A 14 -1.23 -21.42 13.02
CA GLY A 14 -2.13 -21.31 14.16
C GLY A 14 -3.00 -20.04 14.07
N LEU A 15 -2.37 -18.91 13.75
CA LEU A 15 -3.06 -17.63 13.60
C LEU A 15 -4.09 -17.63 12.45
N ALA A 16 -3.75 -18.23 11.31
CA ALA A 16 -4.66 -18.35 10.16
C ALA A 16 -5.95 -19.13 10.46
N GLY A 17 -5.91 -20.04 11.44
CA GLY A 17 -7.07 -20.79 11.93
C GLY A 17 -7.85 -20.09 13.04
N SER A 18 -7.38 -18.96 13.56
CA SER A 18 -7.99 -18.25 14.69
C SER A 18 -9.31 -17.56 14.31
N SER A 19 -10.19 -17.40 15.29
CA SER A 19 -11.44 -16.64 15.10
C SER A 19 -11.17 -15.13 15.00
N GLU A 20 -12.08 -14.39 14.37
CA GLU A 20 -12.06 -12.92 14.36
C GLU A 20 -11.99 -12.37 15.81
N SER A 21 -12.80 -12.92 16.72
CA SER A 21 -12.80 -12.50 18.12
C SER A 21 -11.42 -12.62 18.77
N LEU A 22 -10.66 -13.69 18.49
CA LEU A 22 -9.33 -13.88 19.06
C LEU A 22 -8.34 -12.86 18.46
N ARG A 23 -8.39 -12.59 17.15
CA ARG A 23 -7.56 -11.58 16.51
C ARG A 23 -7.87 -10.17 17.03
N ASN A 24 -9.15 -9.84 17.23
CA ASN A 24 -9.56 -8.57 17.81
C ASN A 24 -9.06 -8.43 19.27
N LYS A 25 -9.17 -9.49 20.10
CA LYS A 25 -8.57 -9.50 21.45
C LYS A 25 -7.06 -9.28 21.43
N ALA A 26 -6.35 -9.81 20.43
CA ALA A 26 -4.91 -9.55 20.28
C ALA A 26 -4.62 -8.06 20.00
N LEU A 27 -5.43 -7.39 19.18
CA LEU A 27 -5.31 -5.95 18.93
C LEU A 27 -5.63 -5.11 20.17
N GLU A 28 -6.66 -5.48 20.92
CA GLU A 28 -6.96 -4.85 22.22
C GLU A 28 -5.80 -5.04 23.21
N ALA A 29 -5.19 -6.22 23.25
CA ALA A 29 -4.00 -6.50 24.06
C ALA A 29 -2.79 -5.69 23.59
N PHE A 30 -2.59 -5.49 22.26
CA PHE A 30 -1.55 -4.59 21.76
C PHE A 30 -1.70 -3.20 22.35
N LYS A 31 -2.90 -2.62 22.25
CA LYS A 31 -3.20 -1.29 22.79
C LYS A 31 -2.89 -1.22 24.27
N LYS A 32 -3.33 -2.21 25.07
CA LYS A 32 -3.07 -2.30 26.52
C LYS A 32 -1.57 -2.33 26.82
N HIS A 33 -0.82 -3.24 26.20
CA HIS A 33 0.63 -3.37 26.43
C HIS A 33 1.43 -2.16 25.98
N LEU A 34 1.04 -1.52 24.85
CA LEU A 34 1.66 -0.28 24.42
C LEU A 34 1.46 0.84 25.45
N VAL A 35 0.27 0.99 26.04
CA VAL A 35 -0.02 1.97 27.09
C VAL A 35 0.78 1.64 28.36
N GLU A 36 0.79 0.40 28.81
CA GLU A 36 1.53 -0.04 30.00
C GLU A 36 3.04 0.16 29.88
N LYS A 37 3.58 -0.02 28.66
CA LYS A 37 5.01 0.12 28.36
C LYS A 37 5.38 1.48 27.73
N ARG A 38 4.45 2.45 27.72
CA ARG A 38 4.63 3.76 27.08
C ARG A 38 5.95 4.43 27.51
N ALA A 39 6.24 4.50 28.79
CA ALA A 39 7.45 5.15 29.30
C ALA A 39 8.74 4.51 28.75
N LEU A 40 8.80 3.16 28.68
CA LEU A 40 9.94 2.44 28.12
C LEU A 40 10.09 2.68 26.59
N ILE A 41 8.96 2.74 25.87
CA ILE A 41 8.96 2.99 24.44
C ILE A 41 9.41 4.43 24.16
N GLU A 42 8.89 5.43 24.90
CA GLU A 42 9.27 6.82 24.72
C GLU A 42 10.73 7.08 25.12
N GLU A 43 11.26 6.37 26.15
CA GLU A 43 12.69 6.41 26.51
C GLU A 43 13.58 5.83 25.37
N ALA A 44 13.22 4.66 24.84
CA ALA A 44 13.93 4.08 23.68
C ALA A 44 13.89 5.00 22.46
N ASN A 45 12.74 5.65 22.23
CA ASN A 45 12.58 6.61 21.14
C ASN A 45 13.44 7.88 21.36
N ALA A 46 13.53 8.38 22.58
CA ALA A 46 14.38 9.51 22.92
C ALA A 46 15.87 9.21 22.63
N GLN A 47 16.34 7.98 22.94
CA GLN A 47 17.70 7.55 22.62
C GLN A 47 17.96 7.50 21.11
N ASP A 48 17.06 6.88 20.33
CA ASP A 48 17.17 6.85 18.87
C ASP A 48 17.18 8.26 18.27
N LYS A 49 16.32 9.17 18.76
CA LYS A 49 16.27 10.57 18.32
C LYS A 49 17.56 11.33 18.65
N ALA A 50 18.16 11.11 19.82
CA ALA A 50 19.41 11.76 20.19
C ALA A 50 20.57 11.36 19.25
N GLU A 51 20.67 10.07 18.88
CA GLU A 51 21.65 9.60 17.90
C GLU A 51 21.35 10.14 16.48
N ALA A 52 20.07 10.14 16.08
CA ALA A 52 19.65 10.67 14.79
C ALA A 52 19.90 12.17 14.63
N GLU A 53 19.79 12.98 15.72
CA GLU A 53 20.09 14.40 15.69
C GLU A 53 21.57 14.67 15.36
N VAL A 54 22.47 13.83 15.88
CA VAL A 54 23.90 13.91 15.55
C VAL A 54 24.12 13.58 14.05
N ALA A 55 23.40 12.58 13.54
CA ALA A 55 23.45 12.23 12.12
C ALA A 55 22.92 13.33 11.20
N VAL A 56 21.87 14.06 11.61
CA VAL A 56 21.36 15.21 10.88
C VAL A 56 22.38 16.35 10.84
N LYS A 57 23.00 16.68 11.99
CA LYS A 57 24.04 17.72 12.07
C LYS A 57 25.28 17.35 11.21
N ALA A 58 25.56 16.06 11.04
CA ALA A 58 26.63 15.56 10.20
C ALA A 58 26.24 15.40 8.71
N GLY A 59 25.02 15.79 8.30
CA GLY A 59 24.52 15.66 6.92
C GLY A 59 24.27 14.22 6.47
N LYS A 60 24.22 13.25 7.40
CA LYS A 60 24.03 11.81 7.12
C LYS A 60 22.55 11.38 7.17
N LEU A 61 21.68 12.21 7.72
CA LEU A 61 20.25 11.98 7.80
C LEU A 61 19.51 13.27 7.46
N SER A 62 18.42 13.19 6.68
CA SER A 62 17.62 14.38 6.36
C SER A 62 16.73 14.79 7.55
N SER A 63 16.43 16.10 7.64
CA SER A 63 15.51 16.63 8.66
C SER A 63 14.11 16.05 8.56
N SER A 64 13.66 15.67 7.35
CA SER A 64 12.36 15.05 7.12
C SER A 64 12.31 13.62 7.70
N LEU A 65 13.35 12.83 7.52
CA LEU A 65 13.46 11.50 8.12
C LEU A 65 13.54 11.58 9.66
N PHE A 66 14.30 12.54 10.19
CA PHE A 66 14.37 12.79 11.63
C PHE A 66 13.00 13.05 12.26
N LYS A 67 12.18 13.91 11.64
CA LYS A 67 10.82 14.22 12.12
C LYS A 67 9.89 12.99 12.17
N ARG A 68 10.14 12.00 11.32
CA ARG A 68 9.35 10.75 11.25
C ARG A 68 9.69 9.76 12.36
N LEU A 69 10.86 9.87 13.01
CA LEU A 69 11.28 8.97 14.09
C LEU A 69 10.45 9.10 15.36
N ASP A 70 9.80 10.23 15.54
CA ASP A 70 9.11 10.55 16.80
C ASP A 70 7.82 9.75 16.96
N VAL A 71 7.72 8.98 18.04
CA VAL A 71 6.53 8.23 18.47
C VAL A 71 6.12 8.56 19.90
N SER A 72 6.42 9.78 20.37
CA SER A 72 6.10 10.25 21.71
C SER A 72 4.88 11.20 21.74
N GLY A 73 4.35 11.46 22.94
CA GLY A 73 3.27 12.43 23.15
C GLY A 73 2.03 12.14 22.32
N THR A 74 1.54 13.15 21.58
CA THR A 74 0.33 13.04 20.74
C THR A 74 0.48 12.06 19.59
N LYS A 75 1.71 11.83 19.10
CA LYS A 75 1.96 10.81 18.06
C LYS A 75 1.74 9.41 18.60
N PHE A 76 2.12 9.15 19.87
CA PHE A 76 1.81 7.88 20.51
C PHE A 76 0.29 7.66 20.63
N ASP A 77 -0.46 8.71 20.99
CA ASP A 77 -1.92 8.63 21.06
C ASP A 77 -2.54 8.37 19.68
N THR A 78 -1.92 8.88 18.61
CA THR A 78 -2.33 8.58 17.22
C THR A 78 -2.09 7.11 16.85
N LEU A 79 -0.99 6.48 17.34
CA LEU A 79 -0.79 5.04 17.15
C LEU A 79 -1.92 4.20 17.76
N LEU A 80 -2.35 4.55 18.97
CA LEU A 80 -3.43 3.84 19.65
C LEU A 80 -4.77 3.99 18.91
N LYS A 81 -5.06 5.20 18.38
CA LYS A 81 -6.24 5.42 17.53
C LYS A 81 -6.19 4.59 16.25
N GLY A 82 -5.02 4.47 15.63
CA GLY A 82 -4.85 3.62 14.45
C GLY A 82 -5.20 2.15 14.72
N ILE A 83 -4.93 1.62 15.93
CA ILE A 83 -5.39 0.28 16.32
C ILE A 83 -6.92 0.23 16.42
N ASP A 84 -7.56 1.24 17.01
CA ASP A 84 -9.02 1.30 17.11
C ASP A 84 -9.70 1.35 15.73
N GLU A 85 -9.11 2.09 14.79
CA GLU A 85 -9.57 2.14 13.41
C GLU A 85 -9.50 0.77 12.74
N ILE A 86 -8.37 0.04 12.87
CA ILE A 86 -8.21 -1.32 12.35
C ILE A 86 -9.17 -2.30 13.03
N LEU A 87 -9.40 -2.18 14.33
CA LEU A 87 -10.39 -2.98 15.05
C LEU A 87 -11.80 -2.83 14.47
N SER A 88 -12.17 -1.61 14.06
CA SER A 88 -13.49 -1.30 13.50
C SER A 88 -13.71 -1.85 12.09
N LEU A 89 -12.64 -2.20 11.37
CA LEU A 89 -12.74 -2.72 10.01
C LEU A 89 -13.36 -4.13 10.00
N PRO A 90 -14.11 -4.48 8.94
CA PRO A 90 -14.64 -5.83 8.76
C PRO A 90 -13.53 -6.88 8.73
N ASP A 91 -13.84 -8.09 9.20
CA ASP A 91 -12.92 -9.22 9.08
C ASP A 91 -12.67 -9.55 7.61
N PRO A 92 -11.41 -9.49 7.12
CA PRO A 92 -11.09 -9.80 5.73
C PRO A 92 -11.07 -11.31 5.45
N ILE A 93 -11.06 -12.16 6.48
CA ILE A 93 -10.94 -13.62 6.35
C ILE A 93 -12.31 -14.29 6.25
N GLY A 94 -12.42 -15.33 5.41
CA GLY A 94 -13.61 -16.16 5.29
C GLY A 94 -14.74 -15.50 4.50
N GLN A 95 -14.48 -14.45 3.75
CA GLN A 95 -15.43 -13.89 2.80
C GLN A 95 -15.56 -14.82 1.60
N VAL A 96 -16.79 -15.14 1.19
CA VAL A 96 -17.06 -15.96 0.01
C VAL A 96 -17.16 -15.08 -1.22
N THR A 97 -16.19 -15.21 -2.11
CA THR A 97 -16.12 -14.41 -3.35
C THR A 97 -16.64 -15.18 -4.58
N TYR A 98 -16.87 -16.48 -4.44
CA TYR A 98 -17.47 -17.32 -5.47
C TYR A 98 -18.13 -18.53 -4.81
N ALA A 99 -19.36 -18.84 -5.20
CA ALA A 99 -20.13 -19.99 -4.73
C ALA A 99 -20.83 -20.66 -5.91
N ASN A 100 -20.55 -21.93 -6.14
CA ASN A 100 -21.03 -22.67 -7.29
C ASN A 100 -21.43 -24.11 -6.91
N LYS A 101 -22.64 -24.50 -7.29
CA LYS A 101 -23.05 -25.91 -7.31
C LYS A 101 -22.44 -26.54 -8.56
N VAL A 102 -21.37 -27.31 -8.40
CA VAL A 102 -20.67 -27.97 -9.51
C VAL A 102 -21.53 -29.10 -10.08
N ALA A 103 -22.14 -29.88 -9.19
CA ALA A 103 -23.11 -30.95 -9.51
C ALA A 103 -24.06 -31.13 -8.32
N GLU A 104 -25.04 -31.99 -8.42
CA GLU A 104 -25.91 -32.32 -7.29
C GLU A 104 -25.12 -32.93 -6.14
N GLY A 105 -25.15 -32.28 -4.97
CA GLY A 105 -24.36 -32.67 -3.79
C GLY A 105 -22.87 -32.34 -3.85
N LEU A 106 -22.41 -31.58 -4.86
CA LEU A 106 -21.00 -31.14 -5.01
C LEU A 106 -20.94 -29.60 -5.11
N ASP A 107 -20.60 -28.94 -4.01
CA ASP A 107 -20.56 -27.48 -3.90
C ASP A 107 -19.13 -26.97 -3.79
N LEU A 108 -18.80 -25.90 -4.52
CA LEU A 108 -17.50 -25.24 -4.54
C LEU A 108 -17.63 -23.80 -4.05
N TYR A 109 -16.77 -23.43 -3.09
CA TYR A 109 -16.68 -22.06 -2.55
C TYR A 109 -15.25 -21.53 -2.66
N ARG A 110 -15.07 -20.30 -3.12
CA ARG A 110 -13.81 -19.56 -3.05
C ARG A 110 -13.87 -18.58 -1.89
N LEU A 111 -12.93 -18.72 -0.96
CA LEU A 111 -12.89 -17.98 0.30
C LEU A 111 -11.61 -17.18 0.42
N THR A 112 -11.68 -15.98 1.02
CA THR A 112 -10.50 -15.25 1.45
C THR A 112 -9.80 -15.96 2.61
N CYS A 113 -8.47 -15.95 2.60
CA CYS A 113 -7.61 -16.48 3.65
C CYS A 113 -6.31 -15.66 3.74
N PRO A 114 -5.56 -15.73 4.87
CA PRO A 114 -4.28 -15.04 5.00
C PRO A 114 -3.30 -15.43 3.89
N ILE A 115 -2.41 -14.52 3.51
CA ILE A 115 -1.25 -14.81 2.65
C ILE A 115 -0.34 -15.83 3.35
N GLY A 116 0.00 -15.59 4.61
CA GLY A 116 0.84 -16.47 5.42
C GLY A 116 1.86 -15.71 6.25
N VAL A 117 3.14 -15.73 5.87
CA VAL A 117 4.22 -15.00 6.53
C VAL A 117 4.64 -13.81 5.68
N LEU A 118 4.57 -12.62 6.26
CA LEU A 118 4.98 -11.36 5.64
C LEU A 118 6.35 -10.95 6.16
N LEU A 119 7.26 -10.55 5.29
CA LEU A 119 8.49 -9.83 5.65
C LEU A 119 8.34 -8.37 5.24
N ILE A 120 8.28 -7.46 6.21
CA ILE A 120 8.11 -6.05 5.95
C ILE A 120 9.37 -5.29 6.36
N ILE A 121 9.94 -4.55 5.40
CA ILE A 121 11.19 -3.83 5.54
C ILE A 121 10.89 -2.34 5.36
N PHE A 122 11.14 -1.52 6.40
CA PHE A 122 10.84 -0.10 6.38
C PHE A 122 11.95 0.76 6.97
N GLU A 123 12.01 2.04 6.55
CA GLU A 123 12.97 3.03 6.98
C GLU A 123 12.30 4.10 7.85
N ALA A 124 13.00 4.58 8.88
CA ALA A 124 12.71 5.79 9.67
C ALA A 124 11.24 6.02 10.10
N ARG A 125 10.47 4.93 10.33
CA ARG A 125 9.05 5.03 10.67
C ARG A 125 8.65 4.01 11.76
N PRO A 126 9.05 4.19 13.01
CA PRO A 126 8.66 3.28 14.08
C PRO A 126 7.14 3.23 14.31
N ASP A 127 6.41 4.31 13.96
CA ASP A 127 4.94 4.32 13.92
C ASP A 127 4.36 3.25 12.98
N ALA A 128 5.00 3.02 11.85
CA ALA A 128 4.56 2.02 10.89
C ALA A 128 4.59 0.59 11.45
N ALA A 129 5.52 0.28 12.38
CA ALA A 129 5.61 -1.05 12.98
C ALA A 129 4.30 -1.48 13.65
N VAL A 130 3.66 -0.57 14.38
CA VAL A 130 2.39 -0.86 15.08
C VAL A 130 1.23 -1.01 14.10
N GLN A 131 1.12 -0.12 13.12
CA GLN A 131 0.06 -0.18 12.10
C GLN A 131 0.16 -1.46 11.27
N ILE A 132 1.36 -1.77 10.80
CA ILE A 132 1.65 -2.97 10.01
C ILE A 132 1.35 -4.24 10.81
N ALA A 133 1.80 -4.31 12.08
CA ALA A 133 1.53 -5.45 12.95
C ALA A 133 0.02 -5.63 13.19
N SER A 134 -0.71 -4.52 13.37
CA SER A 134 -2.16 -4.56 13.55
C SER A 134 -2.90 -5.06 12.31
N LEU A 135 -2.50 -4.60 11.12
CA LEU A 135 -3.06 -5.09 9.84
C LEU A 135 -2.74 -6.57 9.61
N ALA A 136 -1.48 -6.99 9.87
CA ALA A 136 -1.08 -8.39 9.75
C ALA A 136 -1.87 -9.28 10.71
N MET A 137 -2.02 -8.86 11.97
CA MET A 137 -2.80 -9.58 12.97
C MET A 137 -4.28 -9.68 12.58
N LYS A 138 -4.92 -8.57 12.18
CA LYS A 138 -6.33 -8.56 11.75
C LYS A 138 -6.56 -9.48 10.55
N SER A 139 -5.61 -9.50 9.59
CA SER A 139 -5.66 -10.35 8.39
C SER A 139 -5.09 -11.78 8.59
N GLY A 140 -4.70 -12.14 9.83
CA GLY A 140 -4.27 -13.49 10.19
C GLY A 140 -2.89 -13.89 9.65
N ASN A 141 -2.03 -12.93 9.32
CA ASN A 141 -0.67 -13.15 8.82
C ASN A 141 0.36 -13.07 9.95
N ALA A 142 1.34 -13.96 9.94
CA ALA A 142 2.54 -13.80 10.75
C ALA A 142 3.50 -12.79 10.10
N LEU A 143 4.34 -12.15 10.91
CA LEU A 143 5.07 -10.96 10.54
C LEU A 143 6.53 -10.99 10.99
N LEU A 144 7.45 -10.79 10.06
CA LEU A 144 8.83 -10.45 10.29
C LEU A 144 9.03 -8.96 9.99
N LEU A 145 9.46 -8.18 10.97
CA LEU A 145 9.60 -6.72 10.88
C LEU A 145 11.05 -6.30 10.89
N LYS A 146 11.49 -5.61 9.84
CA LYS A 146 12.81 -4.98 9.76
C LYS A 146 12.67 -3.47 9.66
N GLY A 147 12.89 -2.79 10.78
CA GLY A 147 12.97 -1.32 10.81
C GLY A 147 14.35 -0.77 10.44
N GLY A 148 14.43 0.53 10.19
CA GLY A 148 15.69 1.24 9.97
C GLY A 148 16.58 1.24 11.22
N LYS A 149 17.90 1.40 11.03
CA LYS A 149 18.88 1.47 12.14
C LYS A 149 18.62 2.66 13.06
N GLU A 150 18.16 3.75 12.49
CA GLU A 150 17.84 5.02 13.15
C GLU A 150 16.68 4.94 14.13
N ALA A 151 15.90 3.83 14.12
CA ALA A 151 14.78 3.57 15.02
C ALA A 151 14.89 2.19 15.70
N GLN A 152 16.09 1.64 15.83
CA GLN A 152 16.28 0.25 16.25
C GLN A 152 15.73 -0.02 17.65
N ARG A 153 16.01 0.87 18.63
CA ARG A 153 15.53 0.71 20.02
C ARG A 153 14.03 0.86 20.10
N SER A 154 13.49 1.85 19.41
CA SER A 154 12.03 2.08 19.33
C SER A 154 11.32 0.86 18.76
N ASN A 155 11.80 0.32 17.64
CA ASN A 155 11.22 -0.86 17.01
C ASN A 155 11.31 -2.10 17.91
N ALA A 156 12.45 -2.33 18.58
CA ALA A 156 12.62 -3.44 19.50
C ALA A 156 11.64 -3.36 20.70
N ALA A 157 11.47 -2.16 21.28
CA ALA A 157 10.52 -1.94 22.37
C ALA A 157 9.07 -2.19 21.94
N LEU A 158 8.67 -1.69 20.74
CA LEU A 158 7.34 -1.89 20.18
C LEU A 158 7.05 -3.37 19.88
N VAL A 159 7.98 -4.06 19.20
CA VAL A 159 7.84 -5.50 18.90
C VAL A 159 7.74 -6.31 20.19
N THR A 160 8.59 -6.02 21.20
CA THR A 160 8.54 -6.70 22.51
C THR A 160 7.18 -6.51 23.20
N ALA A 161 6.61 -5.30 23.14
CA ALA A 161 5.30 -5.03 23.72
C ALA A 161 4.20 -5.82 23.01
N MET A 162 4.19 -5.85 21.68
CA MET A 162 3.19 -6.55 20.89
C MET A 162 3.32 -8.09 21.02
N SER A 163 4.55 -8.62 21.02
CA SER A 163 4.78 -10.06 21.21
C SER A 163 4.32 -10.56 22.57
N ALA A 164 4.54 -9.76 23.64
CA ALA A 164 4.03 -10.08 24.96
C ALA A 164 2.49 -10.06 25.00
N ALA A 165 1.86 -9.11 24.33
CA ALA A 165 0.40 -9.03 24.23
C ALA A 165 -0.23 -10.25 23.55
N LEU A 166 0.45 -10.88 22.58
CA LEU A 166 -0.02 -12.11 21.94
C LEU A 166 -0.08 -13.28 22.92
N GLN A 167 0.92 -13.40 23.81
CA GLN A 167 0.96 -14.45 24.82
C GLN A 167 -0.20 -14.34 25.81
N ASP A 168 -0.58 -13.12 26.20
CA ASP A 168 -1.70 -12.88 27.11
C ASP A 168 -3.04 -13.40 26.57
N VAL A 169 -3.19 -13.46 25.26
CA VAL A 169 -4.41 -13.96 24.60
C VAL A 169 -4.28 -15.40 24.08
N GLY A 170 -3.15 -16.07 24.40
CA GLY A 170 -2.90 -17.46 23.99
C GLY A 170 -2.43 -17.64 22.56
N LEU A 171 -1.94 -16.59 21.90
CA LEU A 171 -1.31 -16.66 20.59
C LEU A 171 0.22 -16.77 20.72
N PRO A 172 0.91 -17.47 19.79
CA PRO A 172 2.37 -17.55 19.82
C PRO A 172 3.02 -16.17 19.64
N ALA A 173 4.01 -15.85 20.47
CA ALA A 173 4.80 -14.61 20.33
C ALA A 173 5.48 -14.53 18.96
N ASP A 174 5.86 -15.66 18.38
CA ASP A 174 6.50 -15.77 17.06
C ASP A 174 5.60 -15.37 15.88
N CYS A 175 4.32 -15.02 16.12
CA CYS A 175 3.49 -14.36 15.11
C CYS A 175 4.03 -12.97 14.73
N ILE A 176 4.83 -12.32 15.61
CA ILE A 176 5.50 -11.05 15.32
C ILE A 176 6.94 -11.14 15.79
N GLN A 177 7.90 -11.02 14.88
CA GLN A 177 9.33 -11.07 15.19
C GLN A 177 10.05 -9.86 14.61
N GLY A 178 10.99 -9.28 15.38
CA GLY A 178 11.91 -8.24 14.90
C GLY A 178 13.12 -8.85 14.18
N VAL A 179 13.64 -8.13 13.20
CA VAL A 179 14.86 -8.42 12.44
C VAL A 179 15.79 -7.23 12.55
N ASP A 180 17.04 -7.42 12.98
CA ASP A 180 17.90 -6.32 13.38
C ASP A 180 18.88 -5.88 12.30
N THR A 181 19.45 -6.79 11.53
CA THR A 181 20.57 -6.50 10.62
C THR A 181 20.23 -6.64 9.15
N ARG A 182 21.02 -5.96 8.28
CA ARG A 182 20.90 -6.12 6.81
C ARG A 182 21.31 -7.51 6.34
N THR A 183 22.26 -8.16 7.02
CA THR A 183 22.68 -9.53 6.71
C THR A 183 21.54 -10.51 6.95
N GLU A 184 20.80 -10.35 8.03
CA GLU A 184 19.61 -11.17 8.31
C GLU A 184 18.53 -11.00 7.24
N VAL A 185 18.30 -9.77 6.75
CA VAL A 185 17.39 -9.52 5.62
C VAL A 185 17.83 -10.30 4.38
N ALA A 186 19.11 -10.21 4.00
CA ALA A 186 19.64 -10.91 2.82
C ALA A 186 19.47 -12.44 2.91
N GLU A 187 19.53 -13.00 4.13
CA GLU A 187 19.23 -14.40 4.36
C GLU A 187 17.72 -14.69 4.28
N LEU A 188 16.88 -13.82 4.83
CA LEU A 188 15.42 -13.98 4.81
C LEU A 188 14.85 -13.90 3.40
N LEU A 189 15.39 -13.03 2.53
CA LEU A 189 14.95 -12.90 1.13
C LEU A 189 15.13 -14.19 0.31
N LYS A 190 15.87 -15.17 0.83
CA LYS A 190 16.07 -16.50 0.21
C LYS A 190 15.17 -17.58 0.79
N GLN A 191 14.34 -17.24 1.80
CA GLN A 191 13.51 -18.21 2.54
C GLN A 191 12.09 -18.34 1.95
N ASP A 192 12.00 -18.49 0.63
CA ASP A 192 10.74 -18.64 -0.12
C ASP A 192 9.87 -19.85 0.30
N LYS A 193 10.46 -20.81 1.00
CA LYS A 193 9.75 -21.93 1.63
C LYS A 193 8.92 -21.49 2.86
N TYR A 194 9.34 -20.45 3.57
CA TYR A 194 8.76 -20.05 4.86
C TYR A 194 8.13 -18.67 4.84
N ILE A 195 8.50 -17.82 3.90
CA ILE A 195 8.00 -16.44 3.75
C ILE A 195 7.25 -16.35 2.42
N ASP A 196 6.05 -15.78 2.45
CA ASP A 196 5.14 -15.74 1.30
C ASP A 196 5.18 -14.42 0.54
N LEU A 197 5.48 -13.30 1.23
CA LEU A 197 5.47 -11.97 0.63
C LEU A 197 6.46 -11.06 1.32
N VAL A 198 7.19 -10.26 0.53
CA VAL A 198 8.06 -9.17 1.00
C VAL A 198 7.42 -7.83 0.64
N ILE A 199 7.36 -6.90 1.60
CA ILE A 199 6.82 -5.55 1.39
C ILE A 199 7.87 -4.52 1.84
N PRO A 200 8.68 -3.97 0.91
CA PRO A 200 9.60 -2.89 1.21
C PRO A 200 8.87 -1.54 1.30
N ARG A 201 9.26 -0.71 2.27
CA ARG A 201 8.81 0.68 2.47
C ARG A 201 10.00 1.59 2.74
N GLY A 202 10.44 2.32 1.77
CA GLY A 202 11.61 3.20 1.89
C GLY A 202 11.97 3.83 0.57
N SER A 203 13.25 4.14 0.43
CA SER A 203 13.81 4.73 -0.80
C SER A 203 13.67 3.80 -2.01
N ASN A 204 13.66 4.40 -3.19
CA ASN A 204 13.63 3.69 -4.47
C ASN A 204 14.77 2.66 -4.59
N GLU A 205 15.97 3.04 -4.13
CA GLU A 205 17.14 2.16 -4.10
C GLU A 205 16.88 0.91 -3.24
N LEU A 206 16.30 1.08 -2.05
CA LEU A 206 15.94 -0.04 -1.18
C LEU A 206 14.95 -0.99 -1.88
N VAL A 207 13.90 -0.45 -2.48
CA VAL A 207 12.87 -1.27 -3.14
C VAL A 207 13.45 -2.03 -4.33
N ARG A 208 14.26 -1.38 -5.17
CA ARG A 208 14.95 -2.03 -6.30
C ARG A 208 15.89 -3.11 -5.82
N SER A 209 16.75 -2.83 -4.84
CA SER A 209 17.71 -3.81 -4.31
C SER A 209 17.02 -5.05 -3.71
N ILE A 210 15.86 -4.88 -3.06
CA ILE A 210 15.10 -6.00 -2.53
C ILE A 210 14.43 -6.80 -3.67
N LYS A 211 13.88 -6.14 -4.68
CA LYS A 211 13.30 -6.82 -5.85
C LYS A 211 14.33 -7.69 -6.58
N ASP A 212 15.55 -7.17 -6.73
CA ASP A 212 16.64 -7.88 -7.43
C ASP A 212 17.20 -9.06 -6.62
N ALA A 213 17.19 -8.96 -5.29
CA ALA A 213 17.77 -9.97 -4.39
C ALA A 213 16.77 -11.06 -3.95
N SER A 214 15.45 -10.82 -4.06
CA SER A 214 14.44 -11.67 -3.48
C SER A 214 14.02 -12.82 -4.38
N ARG A 215 13.92 -14.04 -3.81
CA ARG A 215 13.22 -15.18 -4.41
C ARG A 215 11.73 -15.19 -4.08
N ILE A 216 11.33 -14.39 -3.10
CA ILE A 216 9.94 -14.27 -2.61
C ILE A 216 9.27 -13.16 -3.41
N PRO A 217 7.98 -13.26 -3.76
CA PRO A 217 7.24 -12.16 -4.36
C PRO A 217 7.40 -10.87 -3.57
N VAL A 218 7.68 -9.75 -4.26
CA VAL A 218 7.85 -8.42 -3.64
C VAL A 218 6.69 -7.53 -4.07
N LEU A 219 5.97 -6.99 -3.09
CA LEU A 219 4.87 -6.08 -3.29
C LEU A 219 5.32 -4.66 -2.91
N GLY A 220 5.28 -3.73 -3.87
CA GLY A 220 5.69 -2.35 -3.66
C GLY A 220 5.96 -1.64 -4.99
N HIS A 221 6.25 -0.35 -4.90
CA HIS A 221 6.71 0.48 -6.02
C HIS A 221 8.07 1.07 -5.69
N ALA A 222 8.89 1.30 -6.71
CA ALA A 222 10.17 1.98 -6.54
C ALA A 222 9.98 3.50 -6.67
N ASP A 223 9.38 3.96 -7.76
CA ASP A 223 9.22 5.36 -8.09
C ASP A 223 7.75 5.77 -8.06
N GLY A 224 7.45 7.02 -7.68
CA GLY A 224 6.13 7.63 -7.70
C GLY A 224 6.06 8.75 -8.75
N ILE A 225 5.97 8.39 -10.04
CA ILE A 225 5.87 9.36 -11.14
C ILE A 225 4.40 9.48 -11.52
N CYS A 226 3.72 10.46 -10.90
CA CYS A 226 2.31 10.72 -11.14
C CYS A 226 2.11 11.89 -12.10
N ALA A 227 1.06 11.85 -12.91
CA ALA A 227 0.73 12.92 -13.84
C ALA A 227 -0.66 13.51 -13.59
N VAL A 228 -0.80 14.81 -13.91
CA VAL A 228 -2.09 15.48 -14.04
C VAL A 228 -2.22 16.03 -15.45
N TYR A 229 -3.31 15.70 -16.13
CA TYR A 229 -3.65 16.23 -17.44
C TYR A 229 -4.78 17.26 -17.34
N VAL A 230 -4.53 18.46 -17.83
CA VAL A 230 -5.51 19.55 -17.95
C VAL A 230 -6.01 19.60 -19.39
N ASP A 231 -7.27 19.18 -19.60
CA ASP A 231 -7.90 19.08 -20.91
C ASP A 231 -8.38 20.44 -21.44
N SER A 232 -8.65 20.52 -22.74
CA SER A 232 -9.22 21.68 -23.41
C SER A 232 -10.58 22.13 -22.86
N LYS A 233 -11.33 21.22 -22.24
CA LYS A 233 -12.64 21.47 -21.60
C LYS A 233 -12.55 21.59 -20.08
N ALA A 234 -11.36 21.81 -19.53
CA ALA A 234 -11.19 21.97 -18.10
C ALA A 234 -11.76 23.32 -17.60
N ASP A 235 -12.37 23.30 -16.42
CA ASP A 235 -12.52 24.49 -15.60
C ASP A 235 -11.13 24.88 -15.07
N LEU A 236 -10.58 26.00 -15.54
CA LEU A 236 -9.20 26.40 -15.24
C LEU A 236 -8.98 26.76 -13.76
N GLU A 237 -9.99 27.28 -13.06
CA GLU A 237 -9.88 27.57 -11.63
C GLU A 237 -9.83 26.28 -10.80
N LYS A 238 -10.62 25.29 -11.19
CA LYS A 238 -10.58 23.94 -10.64
C LYS A 238 -9.23 23.28 -10.92
N ALA A 239 -8.73 23.39 -12.15
CA ALA A 239 -7.45 22.84 -12.57
C ALA A 239 -6.28 23.41 -11.75
N VAL A 240 -6.23 24.73 -11.54
CA VAL A 240 -5.20 25.37 -10.69
C VAL A 240 -5.21 24.76 -9.28
N LYS A 241 -6.39 24.66 -8.64
CA LYS A 241 -6.50 24.08 -7.29
C LYS A 241 -5.99 22.64 -7.22
N ILE A 242 -6.38 21.80 -8.20
CA ILE A 242 -5.98 20.40 -8.25
C ILE A 242 -4.48 20.26 -8.46
N VAL A 243 -3.90 20.98 -9.41
CA VAL A 243 -2.47 20.92 -9.73
C VAL A 243 -1.63 21.44 -8.56
N VAL A 244 -2.01 22.57 -7.96
CA VAL A 244 -1.33 23.12 -6.77
C VAL A 244 -1.35 22.11 -5.63
N ASP A 245 -2.51 21.52 -5.29
CA ASP A 245 -2.63 20.51 -4.24
C ASP A 245 -1.82 19.26 -4.57
N SER A 246 -1.91 18.75 -5.80
CA SER A 246 -1.19 17.56 -6.25
C SER A 246 0.32 17.70 -6.13
N LYS A 247 0.88 18.89 -6.31
CA LYS A 247 2.32 19.12 -6.21
C LYS A 247 2.77 19.60 -4.83
N THR A 248 2.01 20.47 -4.15
CA THR A 248 2.56 21.21 -3.00
C THR A 248 2.03 20.77 -1.63
N GLN A 249 0.98 19.95 -1.56
CA GLN A 249 0.44 19.48 -0.28
C GLN A 249 1.49 18.66 0.49
N TYR A 250 2.24 17.80 -0.20
CA TYR A 250 3.44 17.12 0.29
C TYR A 250 4.24 16.56 -0.89
N CYS A 251 5.19 17.33 -1.40
CA CYS A 251 5.94 17.01 -2.62
C CYS A 251 6.82 15.75 -2.52
N ALA A 252 7.23 15.35 -1.31
CA ALA A 252 8.07 14.16 -1.10
C ALA A 252 7.26 12.86 -0.92
N ALA A 253 5.99 12.84 -1.32
CA ALA A 253 5.18 11.63 -1.32
C ALA A 253 5.06 11.06 -2.73
N CYS A 254 5.09 9.74 -2.85
CA CYS A 254 5.05 9.00 -4.11
C CYS A 254 3.79 9.24 -4.97
N ASN A 255 2.73 9.80 -4.41
CA ASN A 255 1.52 10.23 -5.11
C ASN A 255 1.48 11.74 -5.38
N SER A 256 2.60 12.45 -5.19
CA SER A 256 2.76 13.83 -5.64
C SER A 256 2.86 13.87 -7.17
N MET A 257 2.29 14.90 -7.79
CA MET A 257 2.43 15.10 -9.23
C MET A 257 3.88 15.43 -9.60
N GLU A 258 4.43 14.70 -10.56
CA GLU A 258 5.75 14.99 -11.13
C GLU A 258 5.65 15.55 -12.55
N THR A 259 4.64 15.10 -13.31
CA THR A 259 4.39 15.57 -14.69
C THR A 259 3.03 16.27 -14.79
N LEU A 260 3.04 17.46 -15.38
CA LEU A 260 1.86 18.22 -15.75
C LEU A 260 1.71 18.22 -17.27
N LEU A 261 0.64 17.59 -17.78
CA LEU A 261 0.26 17.66 -19.19
C LEU A 261 -0.83 18.70 -19.37
N VAL A 262 -0.71 19.54 -20.36
CA VAL A 262 -1.67 20.62 -20.63
C VAL A 262 -2.08 20.58 -22.11
N HIS A 263 -3.38 20.57 -22.37
CA HIS A 263 -3.86 20.66 -23.75
C HIS A 263 -3.41 21.99 -24.36
N GLU A 264 -2.86 21.98 -25.59
CA GLU A 264 -2.31 23.15 -26.26
C GLU A 264 -3.25 24.37 -26.26
N ALA A 265 -4.55 24.14 -26.44
CA ALA A 265 -5.56 25.22 -26.51
C ALA A 265 -5.71 25.98 -25.18
N VAL A 266 -5.25 25.45 -24.05
CA VAL A 266 -5.38 26.06 -22.72
C VAL A 266 -4.05 26.41 -22.06
N CYS A 267 -2.90 26.15 -22.71
CA CYS A 267 -1.58 26.53 -22.17
C CYS A 267 -1.53 28.03 -21.83
N ALA A 268 -1.88 28.90 -22.77
CA ALA A 268 -1.82 30.36 -22.59
C ALA A 268 -2.72 30.89 -21.47
N PRO A 269 -4.00 30.49 -21.32
CA PRO A 269 -4.85 30.97 -20.22
C PRO A 269 -4.61 30.26 -18.89
N PHE A 270 -4.05 29.04 -18.86
CA PHE A 270 -3.88 28.23 -17.65
C PHE A 270 -2.53 28.44 -16.97
N LEU A 271 -1.41 28.31 -17.69
CA LEU A 271 -0.07 28.32 -17.08
C LEU A 271 0.27 29.60 -16.31
N PRO A 272 -0.07 30.82 -16.79
CA PRO A 272 0.13 32.03 -15.99
C PRO A 272 -0.67 32.07 -14.69
N LYS A 273 -1.90 31.49 -14.68
CA LYS A 273 -2.72 31.39 -13.45
C LYS A 273 -2.11 30.40 -12.47
N LEU A 274 -1.60 29.27 -12.97
CA LEU A 274 -0.89 28.30 -12.15
C LEU A 274 0.36 28.91 -11.52
N ALA A 275 1.18 29.61 -12.32
CA ALA A 275 2.39 30.26 -11.84
C ALA A 275 2.08 31.31 -10.74
N ALA A 276 1.04 32.12 -10.93
CA ALA A 276 0.59 33.10 -9.93
C ALA A 276 0.10 32.41 -8.62
N ALA A 277 -0.58 31.26 -8.72
CA ALA A 277 -1.04 30.50 -7.55
C ALA A 277 0.10 29.82 -6.77
N LEU A 278 1.25 29.62 -7.41
CA LEU A 278 2.46 29.04 -6.83
C LEU A 278 3.47 30.11 -6.39
N GLU A 279 3.18 31.41 -6.63
CA GLU A 279 4.02 32.52 -6.20
C GLU A 279 4.20 32.52 -4.67
N GLY A 280 5.43 32.70 -4.21
CA GLY A 280 5.77 32.68 -2.78
C GLY A 280 5.92 31.27 -2.17
N LYS A 281 5.76 30.21 -2.94
CA LYS A 281 6.18 28.86 -2.54
C LYS A 281 7.68 28.71 -2.83
N ASP A 282 8.42 28.26 -1.83
CA ASP A 282 9.84 27.99 -1.96
C ASP A 282 10.10 26.86 -2.96
N ASP A 283 11.19 26.97 -3.74
CA ASP A 283 11.74 25.94 -4.61
C ASP A 283 10.82 25.46 -5.76
N VAL A 284 9.83 26.26 -6.20
CA VAL A 284 9.04 25.93 -7.40
C VAL A 284 9.91 26.08 -8.63
N HIS A 285 9.99 25.02 -9.45
CA HIS A 285 10.75 25.01 -10.68
C HIS A 285 10.00 24.26 -11.78
N TYR A 286 10.04 24.79 -13.02
CA TYR A 286 9.34 24.22 -14.16
C TYR A 286 10.36 23.75 -15.21
N LYS A 287 10.28 22.49 -15.58
CA LYS A 287 10.97 21.94 -16.76
C LYS A 287 9.92 21.78 -17.85
N ALA A 288 9.93 22.68 -18.83
CA ALA A 288 8.80 22.81 -19.75
C ALA A 288 9.22 22.68 -21.23
N ASP A 289 8.31 22.16 -22.05
CA ASP A 289 8.52 22.11 -23.49
C ASP A 289 8.44 23.50 -24.14
N ALA A 290 8.80 23.57 -25.43
CA ALA A 290 8.85 24.83 -26.18
C ALA A 290 7.48 25.56 -26.27
N THR A 291 6.37 24.82 -26.16
CA THR A 291 5.00 25.38 -26.18
C THR A 291 4.62 25.99 -24.86
N CYS A 292 4.99 25.37 -23.74
CA CYS A 292 4.66 25.78 -22.39
C CYS A 292 5.58 26.89 -21.84
N LEU A 293 6.87 26.85 -22.17
CA LEU A 293 7.89 27.79 -21.67
C LEU A 293 7.51 29.28 -21.77
N PRO A 294 6.94 29.78 -22.88
CA PRO A 294 6.59 31.19 -23.01
C PRO A 294 5.51 31.68 -22.04
N HIS A 295 4.79 30.76 -21.39
CA HIS A 295 3.67 31.04 -20.48
C HIS A 295 4.05 30.88 -19.01
N LEU A 296 5.30 30.55 -18.71
CA LEU A 296 5.84 30.33 -17.35
C LEU A 296 6.88 31.41 -16.99
N PRO A 297 7.14 31.67 -15.69
CA PRO A 297 8.14 32.62 -15.25
C PRO A 297 9.54 32.22 -15.72
N ALA A 298 10.20 33.00 -16.54
CA ALA A 298 11.52 32.66 -17.11
C ALA A 298 12.60 32.40 -16.04
N ALA A 299 12.54 33.08 -14.89
CA ALA A 299 13.50 32.88 -13.80
C ALA A 299 13.36 31.54 -13.08
N LEU A 300 12.22 30.83 -13.23
CA LEU A 300 11.87 29.58 -12.58
C LEU A 300 11.69 28.44 -13.57
N SER A 301 12.04 28.64 -14.85
CA SER A 301 11.75 27.71 -15.91
C SER A 301 12.96 27.38 -16.78
N GLU A 302 13.09 26.14 -17.19
CA GLU A 302 14.11 25.67 -18.10
C GLU A 302 13.52 24.67 -19.13
N PRO A 303 14.18 24.42 -20.25
CA PRO A 303 13.74 23.39 -21.20
C PRO A 303 13.75 22.00 -20.59
N VAL A 304 12.64 21.25 -20.76
CA VAL A 304 12.52 19.86 -20.31
C VAL A 304 13.42 18.96 -21.16
N GLN A 305 14.00 17.95 -20.52
CA GLN A 305 14.70 16.84 -21.17
C GLN A 305 13.80 15.60 -21.14
N GLU A 306 14.05 14.61 -21.99
CA GLU A 306 13.22 13.40 -22.05
C GLU A 306 13.23 12.62 -20.73
N ASP A 307 14.41 12.50 -20.10
CA ASP A 307 14.58 11.82 -18.80
C ASP A 307 13.85 12.52 -17.63
N ASP A 308 13.45 13.78 -17.79
CA ASP A 308 12.69 14.50 -16.76
C ASP A 308 11.28 13.92 -16.57
N PHE A 309 10.71 13.32 -17.63
CA PHE A 309 9.40 12.65 -17.53
C PHE A 309 9.46 11.29 -16.84
N ASP A 310 10.64 10.71 -16.72
CA ASP A 310 10.92 9.46 -15.97
C ASP A 310 11.49 9.73 -14.58
N THR A 311 11.45 10.99 -14.11
CA THR A 311 12.07 11.43 -12.87
C THR A 311 11.05 11.72 -11.77
N GLU A 312 11.24 11.11 -10.59
CA GLU A 312 10.57 11.48 -9.35
C GLU A 312 11.39 12.57 -8.65
N PHE A 313 10.96 13.84 -8.77
CA PHE A 313 11.72 15.00 -8.26
C PHE A 313 11.71 15.09 -6.73
N LEU A 314 10.64 14.66 -6.07
CA LEU A 314 10.47 14.72 -4.60
C LEU A 314 10.61 16.13 -4.00
N CYS A 315 10.47 17.16 -4.81
CA CYS A 315 10.51 18.59 -4.46
C CYS A 315 9.44 19.34 -5.29
N HIS A 316 9.42 20.67 -5.26
CA HIS A 316 8.43 21.44 -6.02
C HIS A 316 8.77 21.62 -7.51
N THR A 317 9.77 20.91 -8.04
CA THR A 317 10.04 20.83 -9.47
C THR A 317 8.97 19.96 -10.15
N MET A 318 8.54 20.34 -11.36
CA MET A 318 7.63 19.58 -12.20
C MET A 318 8.00 19.64 -13.68
N ALA A 319 7.86 18.53 -14.39
CA ALA A 319 7.91 18.49 -15.85
C ALA A 319 6.58 18.96 -16.42
N VAL A 320 6.61 19.81 -17.47
CA VAL A 320 5.40 20.40 -18.09
C VAL A 320 5.45 20.19 -19.58
N LYS A 321 4.41 19.58 -20.15
CA LYS A 321 4.32 19.29 -21.59
C LYS A 321 2.95 19.64 -22.14
N ALA A 322 2.96 20.30 -23.32
CA ALA A 322 1.76 20.52 -24.13
C ALA A 322 1.41 19.23 -24.90
N VAL A 323 0.13 18.94 -24.99
CA VAL A 323 -0.40 17.82 -25.78
C VAL A 323 -1.59 18.27 -26.62
N ALA A 324 -1.75 17.71 -27.81
CA ALA A 324 -2.81 18.10 -28.74
C ALA A 324 -4.16 17.40 -28.44
N SER A 325 -4.17 16.34 -27.64
CA SER A 325 -5.37 15.55 -27.39
C SER A 325 -5.25 14.70 -26.14
N VAL A 326 -6.41 14.19 -25.64
CA VAL A 326 -6.46 13.19 -24.56
C VAL A 326 -5.71 11.90 -24.97
N GLN A 327 -5.70 11.53 -26.26
CA GLN A 327 -4.98 10.34 -26.72
C GLN A 327 -3.47 10.51 -26.52
N GLU A 328 -2.91 11.65 -26.91
CA GLU A 328 -1.50 11.95 -26.70
C GLU A 328 -1.13 12.00 -25.22
N ALA A 329 -2.01 12.56 -24.36
CA ALA A 329 -1.82 12.53 -22.91
C ALA A 329 -1.78 11.09 -22.37
N VAL A 330 -2.70 10.23 -22.83
CA VAL A 330 -2.75 8.81 -22.45
C VAL A 330 -1.47 8.07 -22.90
N ASP A 331 -1.03 8.29 -24.14
CA ASP A 331 0.16 7.63 -24.69
C ASP A 331 1.42 8.05 -23.90
N HIS A 332 1.54 9.35 -23.61
CA HIS A 332 2.65 9.88 -22.82
C HIS A 332 2.65 9.30 -21.40
N ILE A 333 1.51 9.34 -20.70
CA ILE A 333 1.41 8.82 -19.35
C ILE A 333 1.74 7.32 -19.30
N ASN A 334 1.16 6.52 -20.19
CA ASN A 334 1.42 5.07 -20.21
C ASN A 334 2.89 4.73 -20.56
N SER A 335 3.64 5.65 -21.18
CA SER A 335 5.06 5.47 -21.51
C SER A 335 5.99 5.86 -20.37
N HIS A 336 5.67 6.90 -19.57
CA HIS A 336 6.56 7.51 -18.57
C HIS A 336 6.12 7.31 -17.12
N SER A 337 4.82 7.04 -16.87
CA SER A 337 4.32 6.87 -15.52
C SER A 337 4.87 5.62 -14.83
N SER A 338 5.07 5.73 -13.53
CA SER A 338 5.33 4.57 -12.67
C SER A 338 4.12 3.64 -12.47
N GLY A 339 2.96 3.98 -13.03
CA GLY A 339 1.69 3.27 -12.85
C GLY A 339 1.07 3.47 -11.46
N HIS A 340 1.42 4.59 -10.79
CA HIS A 340 0.93 4.87 -9.44
C HIS A 340 -0.45 5.53 -9.47
N THR A 341 -0.52 6.83 -9.83
CA THR A 341 -1.79 7.58 -9.77
C THR A 341 -1.79 8.74 -10.77
N GLU A 342 -2.82 8.80 -11.59
CA GLU A 342 -2.98 9.80 -12.63
C GLU A 342 -4.32 10.52 -12.49
N SER A 343 -4.38 11.78 -12.90
CA SER A 343 -5.62 12.57 -12.84
C SER A 343 -5.85 13.35 -14.13
N ILE A 344 -7.11 13.41 -14.57
CA ILE A 344 -7.55 14.33 -15.61
C ILE A 344 -8.44 15.42 -15.01
N VAL A 345 -8.27 16.65 -15.49
CA VAL A 345 -9.19 17.75 -15.22
C VAL A 345 -9.93 18.12 -16.51
N THR A 346 -11.22 17.85 -16.54
CA THR A 346 -12.10 18.14 -17.68
C THR A 346 -13.57 18.22 -17.24
N GLU A 347 -14.38 19.01 -17.91
CA GLU A 347 -15.84 19.03 -17.73
C GLU A 347 -16.57 18.15 -18.77
N ASP A 348 -15.83 17.54 -19.70
CA ASP A 348 -16.40 16.64 -20.70
C ASP A 348 -16.37 15.18 -20.20
N PRO A 349 -17.54 14.56 -19.93
CA PRO A 349 -17.61 13.21 -19.37
C PRO A 349 -17.10 12.13 -20.35
N MET A 350 -17.17 12.35 -21.67
CA MET A 350 -16.66 11.38 -22.65
C MET A 350 -15.15 11.37 -22.70
N ILE A 351 -14.53 12.55 -22.59
CA ILE A 351 -13.07 12.68 -22.49
C ILE A 351 -12.58 12.08 -21.16
N ALA A 352 -13.29 12.38 -20.06
CA ALA A 352 -12.98 11.78 -18.75
C ALA A 352 -13.01 10.25 -18.81
N GLU A 353 -14.07 9.64 -19.35
CA GLU A 353 -14.19 8.19 -19.44
C GLU A 353 -13.12 7.58 -20.37
N THR A 354 -12.76 8.26 -21.45
CA THR A 354 -11.67 7.85 -22.33
C THR A 354 -10.33 7.77 -21.57
N PHE A 355 -10.03 8.78 -20.77
CA PHE A 355 -8.85 8.80 -19.92
C PHE A 355 -8.89 7.70 -18.85
N LEU A 356 -9.98 7.62 -18.08
CA LEU A 356 -10.16 6.65 -16.99
C LEU A 356 -10.03 5.19 -17.47
N SER A 357 -10.50 4.90 -18.69
CA SER A 357 -10.47 3.54 -19.24
C SER A 357 -9.15 3.15 -19.90
N ARG A 358 -8.34 4.14 -20.37
CA ARG A 358 -7.12 3.89 -21.16
C ARG A 358 -5.83 4.04 -20.38
N ILE A 359 -5.85 4.74 -19.26
CA ILE A 359 -4.69 4.83 -18.36
C ILE A 359 -4.54 3.52 -17.59
N ASP A 360 -3.32 2.99 -17.59
CA ASP A 360 -2.99 1.76 -16.88
C ASP A 360 -2.20 2.04 -15.59
N SER A 361 -2.79 2.79 -14.67
CA SER A 361 -2.23 3.08 -13.35
C SER A 361 -3.11 2.50 -12.23
N ALA A 362 -2.56 2.39 -11.03
CA ALA A 362 -3.27 1.85 -9.86
C ALA A 362 -4.43 2.75 -9.42
N GLY A 363 -4.26 4.07 -9.54
CA GLY A 363 -5.31 5.07 -9.33
C GLY A 363 -5.49 5.91 -10.60
N VAL A 364 -6.72 6.08 -11.07
CA VAL A 364 -7.04 6.96 -12.20
C VAL A 364 -8.21 7.83 -11.82
N TYR A 365 -8.02 9.14 -11.81
CA TYR A 365 -8.93 10.09 -11.21
C TYR A 365 -9.49 11.10 -12.21
N HIS A 366 -10.67 11.59 -11.89
CA HIS A 366 -11.33 12.67 -12.61
C HIS A 366 -11.62 13.83 -11.65
N ASN A 367 -11.12 15.03 -11.98
CA ASN A 367 -11.37 16.27 -11.24
C ASN A 367 -10.98 16.21 -9.74
N CYS A 368 -9.92 15.51 -9.39
CA CYS A 368 -9.38 15.51 -8.03
C CYS A 368 -7.85 15.33 -8.00
N SER A 369 -7.24 15.68 -6.88
CA SER A 369 -5.79 15.60 -6.67
C SER A 369 -5.29 14.16 -6.61
N THR A 370 -4.10 13.90 -7.17
CA THR A 370 -3.40 12.62 -7.05
C THR A 370 -3.08 12.27 -5.59
N ARG A 371 -3.04 13.26 -4.70
CA ARG A 371 -2.78 13.11 -3.27
C ARG A 371 -3.86 12.32 -2.52
N PHE A 372 -5.00 12.03 -3.15
CA PHE A 372 -6.01 11.13 -2.57
C PHE A 372 -5.60 9.66 -2.56
N ALA A 373 -4.55 9.24 -3.29
CA ALA A 373 -4.05 7.87 -3.32
C ALA A 373 -3.36 7.46 -2.01
N ASP A 374 -4.15 7.22 -0.99
CA ASP A 374 -3.70 6.96 0.38
C ASP A 374 -4.75 6.08 1.08
N GLY A 375 -4.30 5.06 1.80
CA GLY A 375 -5.21 4.09 2.43
C GLY A 375 -6.16 4.70 3.45
N PHE A 376 -5.74 5.72 4.20
CA PHE A 376 -6.62 6.43 5.12
C PHE A 376 -7.70 7.22 4.37
N ARG A 377 -7.30 7.96 3.31
CA ARG A 377 -8.22 8.75 2.48
C ARG A 377 -9.19 7.88 1.68
N TYR A 378 -8.80 6.66 1.33
CA TYR A 378 -9.69 5.67 0.69
C TYR A 378 -10.66 5.00 1.68
N GLY A 379 -10.49 5.22 2.98
CA GLY A 379 -11.30 4.57 4.01
C GLY A 379 -10.84 3.16 4.38
N PHE A 380 -9.60 2.79 4.02
CA PHE A 380 -9.02 1.49 4.39
C PHE A 380 -8.46 1.47 5.83
N GLY A 381 -8.52 2.59 6.54
CA GLY A 381 -8.01 2.79 7.89
C GLY A 381 -6.48 2.95 7.92
N ALA A 382 -5.75 1.96 7.46
CA ALA A 382 -4.29 1.99 7.35
C ALA A 382 -3.83 1.21 6.12
N GLU A 383 -2.56 1.37 5.75
CA GLU A 383 -1.93 0.64 4.66
C GLU A 383 -0.55 0.10 5.06
N VAL A 384 -0.20 -1.08 4.57
CA VAL A 384 1.16 -1.61 4.69
C VAL A 384 2.10 -1.03 3.65
N GLY A 385 1.58 -0.46 2.58
CA GLY A 385 2.31 0.15 1.47
C GLY A 385 1.42 0.45 0.29
N ILE A 386 2.04 0.94 -0.79
CA ILE A 386 1.40 1.12 -2.08
C ILE A 386 2.10 0.21 -3.08
N SER A 387 1.34 -0.41 -3.96
CA SER A 387 1.85 -1.27 -5.01
C SER A 387 1.43 -0.80 -6.38
N THR A 388 2.36 -0.75 -7.31
CA THR A 388 2.06 -0.56 -8.74
C THR A 388 2.10 -1.88 -9.50
N ASN A 389 2.36 -3.01 -8.81
CA ASN A 389 2.36 -4.33 -9.40
C ASN A 389 0.96 -4.72 -9.91
N ARG A 390 0.91 -5.64 -10.88
CA ARG A 390 -0.35 -6.23 -11.37
C ARG A 390 -0.74 -7.50 -10.61
N ILE A 391 0.19 -8.05 -9.86
CA ILE A 391 0.10 -9.26 -9.04
C ILE A 391 0.81 -8.98 -7.72
N HIS A 392 0.19 -9.11 -6.58
CA HIS A 392 -1.18 -9.59 -6.25
C HIS A 392 -2.15 -8.42 -6.00
N ALA A 393 -1.78 -7.42 -5.15
CA ALA A 393 -2.56 -6.21 -4.86
C ALA A 393 -1.99 -5.00 -5.63
N ARG A 394 -2.83 -4.01 -5.93
CA ARG A 394 -2.48 -2.78 -6.64
C ARG A 394 -3.08 -1.57 -5.93
N GLY A 395 -2.38 -0.43 -5.95
CA GLY A 395 -2.75 0.77 -5.21
C GLY A 395 -2.39 0.71 -3.72
N PRO A 396 -3.03 1.51 -2.86
CA PRO A 396 -2.88 1.41 -1.41
C PRO A 396 -3.29 0.03 -0.89
N VAL A 397 -2.38 -0.64 -0.18
CA VAL A 397 -2.54 -2.02 0.28
C VAL A 397 -2.99 -2.02 1.73
N GLY A 398 -4.29 -2.12 1.95
CA GLY A 398 -4.93 -2.31 3.25
C GLY A 398 -5.18 -3.79 3.56
N LEU A 399 -6.20 -4.08 4.41
CA LEU A 399 -6.54 -5.43 4.83
C LEU A 399 -6.84 -6.38 3.66
N GLU A 400 -7.56 -5.90 2.63
CA GLU A 400 -7.93 -6.72 1.46
C GLU A 400 -6.71 -7.16 0.65
N GLY A 401 -5.65 -6.35 0.62
CA GLY A 401 -4.39 -6.70 -0.04
C GLY A 401 -3.53 -7.69 0.76
N LEU A 402 -3.88 -8.01 2.00
CA LEU A 402 -3.19 -8.97 2.86
C LEU A 402 -3.87 -10.34 2.94
N VAL A 403 -4.85 -10.59 2.07
CA VAL A 403 -5.51 -11.89 1.93
C VAL A 403 -5.43 -12.40 0.50
N ILE A 404 -5.47 -13.70 0.36
CA ILE A 404 -5.58 -14.43 -0.91
C ILE A 404 -6.82 -15.32 -0.88
N HIS A 405 -7.01 -16.11 -1.90
CA HIS A 405 -8.15 -17.02 -2.00
C HIS A 405 -7.71 -18.48 -1.91
N LYS A 406 -8.58 -19.30 -1.28
CA LYS A 406 -8.53 -20.76 -1.37
C LYS A 406 -9.90 -21.31 -1.72
N TYR A 407 -9.92 -22.52 -2.26
CA TYR A 407 -11.15 -23.20 -2.60
C TYR A 407 -11.50 -24.24 -1.53
N ARG A 408 -12.78 -24.32 -1.17
CA ARG A 408 -13.36 -25.43 -0.40
C ARG A 408 -14.41 -26.13 -1.25
N MET A 409 -14.28 -27.41 -1.38
CA MET A 409 -15.24 -28.25 -2.09
C MET A 409 -15.88 -29.24 -1.10
N TYR A 410 -17.18 -29.34 -1.16
CA TYR A 410 -17.97 -30.24 -0.32
C TYR A 410 -18.71 -31.22 -1.21
N GLY A 411 -18.44 -32.52 -1.04
CA GLY A 411 -19.01 -33.61 -1.83
C GLY A 411 -19.49 -34.76 -0.96
N ALA A 412 -20.05 -35.76 -1.58
CA ALA A 412 -20.55 -36.99 -0.95
C ALA A 412 -20.00 -38.27 -1.63
N GLY A 413 -18.68 -38.26 -1.86
CA GLY A 413 -18.01 -39.40 -2.54
C GLY A 413 -17.86 -39.22 -4.06
N HIS A 414 -18.07 -38.03 -4.60
CA HIS A 414 -17.90 -37.76 -6.03
C HIS A 414 -16.48 -38.00 -6.50
N THR A 415 -16.34 -38.63 -7.65
CA THR A 415 -15.06 -38.87 -8.35
C THR A 415 -15.13 -38.27 -9.74
N VAL A 416 -14.00 -37.80 -10.27
CA VAL A 416 -13.94 -37.22 -11.62
C VAL A 416 -14.34 -38.26 -12.68
N THR A 417 -14.06 -39.54 -12.44
CA THR A 417 -14.44 -40.63 -13.33
C THR A 417 -15.95 -40.74 -13.52
N GLY A 418 -16.74 -40.43 -12.47
CA GLY A 418 -18.22 -40.41 -12.55
C GLY A 418 -18.79 -39.33 -13.47
N PHE A 419 -17.95 -38.34 -13.88
CA PHE A 419 -18.34 -37.26 -14.80
C PHE A 419 -17.81 -37.48 -16.22
N SER A 420 -17.16 -38.58 -16.51
CA SER A 420 -16.53 -38.88 -17.79
C SER A 420 -17.02 -40.19 -18.38
N GLY A 421 -16.74 -40.41 -19.70
CA GLY A 421 -17.17 -41.62 -20.42
C GLY A 421 -18.43 -41.42 -21.28
N ALA A 422 -18.85 -42.48 -21.96
CA ALA A 422 -19.99 -42.43 -22.88
C ALA A 422 -21.35 -42.33 -22.15
N THR A 423 -21.40 -42.82 -20.90
CA THR A 423 -22.58 -42.74 -20.02
C THR A 423 -22.12 -42.31 -18.62
N PRO A 424 -21.89 -41.00 -18.38
CA PRO A 424 -21.44 -40.54 -17.07
C PRO A 424 -22.53 -40.72 -16.01
N GLU A 425 -22.12 -41.07 -14.77
CA GLU A 425 -23.03 -41.25 -13.63
C GLU A 425 -23.58 -39.88 -13.14
N HIS A 426 -22.79 -38.82 -13.36
CA HIS A 426 -23.12 -37.48 -12.92
C HIS A 426 -22.99 -36.46 -14.07
N ALA A 427 -23.77 -35.39 -14.00
CA ALA A 427 -23.68 -34.24 -14.89
C ALA A 427 -23.22 -32.97 -14.15
N PHE A 428 -22.39 -32.16 -14.79
CA PHE A 428 -22.09 -30.85 -14.30
C PHE A 428 -23.33 -29.94 -14.40
N VAL A 429 -23.58 -29.15 -13.34
CA VAL A 429 -24.69 -28.19 -13.25
C VAL A 429 -24.21 -26.75 -13.39
N HIS A 430 -23.10 -26.41 -12.72
CA HIS A 430 -22.49 -25.08 -12.72
C HIS A 430 -23.47 -23.95 -12.39
N ALA A 431 -24.26 -24.10 -11.34
CA ALA A 431 -25.23 -23.10 -10.91
C ALA A 431 -24.68 -22.26 -9.75
N HIS A 432 -24.91 -20.94 -9.81
CA HIS A 432 -24.57 -20.04 -8.69
C HIS A 432 -25.36 -20.41 -7.43
N VAL A 433 -24.67 -20.41 -6.28
CA VAL A 433 -25.29 -20.62 -4.96
C VAL A 433 -25.51 -19.25 -4.30
N PRO A 434 -26.75 -18.76 -4.22
CA PRO A 434 -27.05 -17.47 -3.65
C PRO A 434 -26.99 -17.46 -2.12
N GLY A 435 -26.82 -16.26 -1.50
CA GLY A 435 -26.95 -16.07 -0.06
C GLY A 435 -25.80 -16.61 0.79
N VAL A 436 -24.64 -16.91 0.19
CA VAL A 436 -23.43 -17.33 0.89
C VAL A 436 -22.38 -16.23 0.73
N ALA A 437 -22.29 -15.36 1.72
CA ALA A 437 -21.33 -14.25 1.75
C ALA A 437 -20.11 -14.53 2.62
N ARG A 438 -20.25 -15.39 3.64
CA ARG A 438 -19.18 -15.74 4.58
C ARG A 438 -19.08 -17.24 4.78
N VAL A 439 -17.92 -17.69 5.27
CA VAL A 439 -17.67 -19.10 5.57
C VAL A 439 -18.73 -19.70 6.51
N ASP A 440 -19.29 -18.89 7.40
CA ASP A 440 -20.34 -19.31 8.33
C ASP A 440 -21.70 -19.49 7.68
N ASP A 441 -21.91 -18.99 6.46
CA ASP A 441 -23.13 -19.20 5.69
C ASP A 441 -23.13 -20.53 4.97
N ILE A 442 -21.97 -21.16 4.80
CA ILE A 442 -21.83 -22.47 4.13
C ILE A 442 -22.57 -23.53 4.95
N PRO A 443 -23.55 -24.25 4.37
CA PRO A 443 -24.39 -25.20 5.11
C PRO A 443 -23.60 -26.31 5.82
N GLN A 444 -22.52 -26.81 5.21
CA GLN A 444 -21.65 -27.84 5.77
C GLN A 444 -20.80 -27.29 6.92
N ALA A 445 -20.32 -26.05 6.84
CA ALA A 445 -19.59 -25.38 7.91
C ALA A 445 -20.50 -25.13 9.13
N LYS A 446 -21.76 -24.77 8.92
CA LYS A 446 -22.77 -24.63 10.00
C LYS A 446 -23.00 -25.94 10.78
N LYS A 447 -23.01 -27.10 10.09
CA LYS A 447 -23.17 -28.41 10.74
C LYS A 447 -21.97 -28.80 11.59
N ALA A 448 -20.75 -28.43 11.21
CA ALA A 448 -19.52 -28.76 11.95
C ALA A 448 -19.33 -27.96 13.25
N ARG A 449 -20.06 -26.84 13.43
CA ARG A 449 -19.99 -25.98 14.61
C ARG A 449 -21.10 -26.24 15.63
N ARG A 450 -22.10 -27.07 15.28
CA ARG A 450 -23.15 -27.57 16.20
C ARG A 450 -22.69 -28.89 16.84
#